data_aea8e0e1f559a5c544586ac03b7acf9f
#
_entry.id   aea8e0e1f559a5c544586ac03b7acf9f
#
_cell.length_a   1.000
_cell.length_b   1.000
_cell.length_c   1.000
_cell.angle_alpha   90.00
_cell.angle_beta   90.00
_cell.angle_gamma   90.00
#
_symmetry.space_group_name_H-M   'P 1'
#
loop_
_entity.id
_entity.type
_entity.pdbx_description
1 polymer ?
#
loop_
_entity_poly.entity_id
_entity_poly.type
_entity_poly.pdbx_seq_one_letter_code
_entity_poly.pdbx_strand_id
1 'polypeptide(L)'
;MDEPGEGERERLFPLTQCPVCGGGRFHAQTVLWPELIAEWQLAPEEVQYIDRQQGLACLDCGNNLRAMTLAAAISRAFHHAGPLRELCRSNAHFRELHLLEINSAGELTSVFKQLPHHSLVSFPEFDMQQMNLPDESVEIIVHSDTLEHIPEPLQALRECRRVLKKGGHLFYTVPMVVGRLTRSRTGLPPSYHGTRAAGAVDDYRVQTEYGADFWCEVFTAGFQEVALTSLIFPASVAIHATK
;
A
#
# COMPACT_ATOMS: atom_id res chain seq x y z
N MET A 1 -0.82 8.32 33.31
CA MET A 1 -0.22 8.71 32.03
C MET A 1 -1.09 9.84 31.51
N ASP A 2 -0.57 11.05 31.53
CA ASP A 2 -1.32 12.24 31.13
C ASP A 2 -1.59 12.18 29.62
N GLU A 3 -2.81 12.51 29.23
CA GLU A 3 -3.15 12.62 27.81
C GLU A 3 -2.35 13.78 27.18
N PRO A 4 -1.79 13.61 25.98
CA PRO A 4 -1.05 14.68 25.31
C PRO A 4 -1.95 15.89 25.07
N GLY A 5 -1.42 17.10 25.27
CA GLY A 5 -2.13 18.35 25.04
C GLY A 5 -2.53 18.54 23.57
N GLU A 6 -3.54 19.39 23.27
CA GLU A 6 -4.07 19.60 21.91
C GLU A 6 -2.98 19.88 20.87
N GLY A 7 -2.01 20.73 21.15
CA GLY A 7 -0.91 21.04 20.21
C GLY A 7 0.12 19.91 20.05
N GLU A 8 0.15 18.96 20.97
CA GLU A 8 0.97 17.75 20.89
C GLU A 8 0.23 16.67 20.11
N ARG A 9 -1.10 16.58 20.25
CA ARG A 9 -1.98 15.73 19.42
C ARG A 9 -1.93 16.15 17.96
N GLU A 10 -1.97 17.44 17.62
CA GLU A 10 -1.85 17.92 16.23
C GLU A 10 -0.50 17.60 15.59
N ARG A 11 0.60 17.57 16.35
CA ARG A 11 1.90 17.14 15.87
C ARG A 11 2.03 15.63 15.70
N LEU A 12 1.39 14.85 16.60
CA LEU A 12 1.41 13.40 16.56
C LEU A 12 0.38 12.81 15.59
N PHE A 13 -0.78 13.47 15.46
CA PHE A 13 -1.93 13.01 14.67
C PHE A 13 -2.48 14.12 13.76
N PRO A 14 -1.80 14.45 12.65
CA PRO A 14 -2.26 15.50 11.74
C PRO A 14 -3.53 15.10 10.95
N LEU A 15 -4.06 13.91 11.18
CA LEU A 15 -5.32 13.43 10.60
C LEU A 15 -6.47 13.70 11.56
N THR A 16 -7.46 14.44 11.08
CA THR A 16 -8.71 14.69 11.82
C THR A 16 -9.73 13.58 11.58
N GLN A 17 -9.61 12.85 10.46
CA GLN A 17 -10.57 11.85 10.05
C GLN A 17 -9.90 10.71 9.28
N CYS A 18 -10.32 9.47 9.55
CA CYS A 18 -9.82 8.28 8.88
C CYS A 18 -10.41 8.17 7.46
N PRO A 19 -9.58 8.14 6.40
CA PRO A 19 -10.06 8.00 5.02
C PRO A 19 -10.76 6.67 4.72
N VAL A 20 -10.61 5.67 5.61
CA VAL A 20 -11.26 4.37 5.43
C VAL A 20 -12.68 4.36 6.00
N CYS A 21 -12.86 4.82 7.25
CA CYS A 21 -14.12 4.66 7.98
C CYS A 21 -14.77 5.97 8.45
N GLY A 22 -14.06 7.11 8.37
CA GLY A 22 -14.54 8.40 8.88
C GLY A 22 -14.31 8.62 10.38
N GLY A 23 -13.76 7.65 11.11
CA GLY A 23 -13.47 7.78 12.54
C GLY A 23 -12.38 8.81 12.83
N GLY A 24 -12.41 9.39 14.05
CA GLY A 24 -11.48 10.45 14.45
C GLY A 24 -10.49 10.03 15.55
N ARG A 25 -10.42 8.75 15.91
CA ARG A 25 -9.56 8.25 16.98
C ARG A 25 -8.37 7.49 16.41
N PHE A 26 -7.16 7.86 16.83
CA PHE A 26 -5.92 7.26 16.34
C PHE A 26 -5.02 6.88 17.50
N HIS A 27 -4.14 5.92 17.26
CA HIS A 27 -3.03 5.59 18.15
C HIS A 27 -1.75 5.41 17.35
N ALA A 28 -0.61 5.56 17.99
CA ALA A 28 0.68 5.27 17.42
C ALA A 28 1.46 4.30 18.31
N GLN A 29 2.18 3.38 17.66
CA GLN A 29 3.07 2.44 18.33
C GLN A 29 4.35 2.29 17.51
N THR A 30 5.46 1.96 18.20
CA THR A 30 6.72 1.58 17.54
C THR A 30 6.59 0.17 16.99
N VAL A 31 6.96 -0.02 15.73
CA VAL A 31 6.89 -1.31 15.03
C VAL A 31 8.25 -1.79 14.56
N LEU A 32 9.23 -0.89 14.37
CA LEU A 32 10.59 -1.26 14.01
C LEU A 32 11.36 -1.77 15.23
N TRP A 33 12.17 -2.79 15.01
CA TRP A 33 13.05 -3.35 16.04
C TRP A 33 14.52 -3.06 15.72
N PRO A 34 15.40 -3.03 16.74
CA PRO A 34 16.79 -2.56 16.60
C PRO A 34 17.59 -3.28 15.51
N GLU A 35 17.40 -4.59 15.37
CA GLU A 35 18.14 -5.40 14.38
C GLU A 35 17.76 -5.00 12.94
N LEU A 36 16.50 -4.74 12.66
CA LEU A 36 16.04 -4.30 11.34
C LEU A 36 16.55 -2.88 11.04
N ILE A 37 16.50 -1.99 12.03
CA ILE A 37 17.04 -0.62 11.91
C ILE A 37 18.53 -0.67 11.53
N ALA A 38 19.31 -1.54 12.20
CA ALA A 38 20.73 -1.71 11.93
C ALA A 38 20.97 -2.37 10.56
N GLU A 39 20.22 -3.41 10.20
CA GLU A 39 20.32 -4.11 8.92
C GLU A 39 20.08 -3.16 7.73
N TRP A 40 19.05 -2.33 7.84
CA TRP A 40 18.67 -1.37 6.80
C TRP A 40 19.43 -0.05 6.91
N GLN A 41 20.28 0.10 7.93
CA GLN A 41 21.06 1.31 8.20
C GLN A 41 20.17 2.57 8.18
N LEU A 42 19.03 2.48 8.87
CA LEU A 42 18.05 3.57 8.89
C LEU A 42 18.56 4.73 9.74
N ALA A 43 18.52 5.94 9.20
CA ALA A 43 18.73 7.16 9.96
C ALA A 43 17.58 7.41 10.94
N PRO A 44 17.78 8.17 12.03
CA PRO A 44 16.71 8.42 13.01
C PRO A 44 15.43 9.01 12.40
N GLU A 45 15.55 9.86 11.40
CA GLU A 45 14.41 10.45 10.68
C GLU A 45 13.69 9.40 9.84
N GLU A 46 14.43 8.45 9.22
CA GLU A 46 13.85 7.34 8.46
C GLU A 46 13.08 6.40 9.39
N VAL A 47 13.63 6.08 10.55
CA VAL A 47 12.93 5.28 11.58
C VAL A 47 11.61 5.91 11.97
N GLN A 48 11.58 7.22 12.23
CA GLN A 48 10.37 7.92 12.66
C GLN A 48 9.23 7.82 11.63
N TYR A 49 9.50 8.05 10.36
CA TYR A 49 8.42 8.02 9.38
C TYR A 49 8.03 6.61 8.96
N ILE A 50 8.96 5.63 8.98
CA ILE A 50 8.63 4.23 8.71
C ILE A 50 7.80 3.64 9.87
N ASP A 51 8.18 3.93 11.11
CA ASP A 51 7.36 3.56 12.28
C ASP A 51 5.95 4.13 12.16
N ARG A 52 5.83 5.40 11.78
CA ARG A 52 4.52 6.04 11.61
C ARG A 52 3.69 5.41 10.51
N GLN A 53 4.31 4.98 9.41
CA GLN A 53 3.63 4.32 8.30
C GLN A 53 2.85 3.07 8.74
N GLN A 54 3.47 2.27 9.59
CA GLN A 54 2.91 0.99 10.04
C GLN A 54 2.22 1.10 11.40
N GLY A 55 2.74 1.95 12.28
CA GLY A 55 2.32 2.01 13.68
C GLY A 55 1.23 3.05 13.98
N LEU A 56 1.03 4.06 13.13
CA LEU A 56 -0.11 4.97 13.27
C LEU A 56 -1.36 4.31 12.70
N ALA A 57 -2.36 4.03 13.54
CA ALA A 57 -3.58 3.35 13.12
C ALA A 57 -4.85 3.99 13.68
N CYS A 58 -5.94 3.83 12.94
CA CYS A 58 -7.28 4.22 13.37
C CYS A 58 -7.83 3.21 14.38
N LEU A 59 -8.24 3.67 15.56
CA LEU A 59 -8.85 2.83 16.60
C LEU A 59 -10.23 2.29 16.21
N ASP A 60 -10.92 2.96 15.29
CA ASP A 60 -12.30 2.60 14.91
C ASP A 60 -12.36 1.49 13.85
N CYS A 61 -11.28 1.31 13.04
CA CYS A 61 -11.28 0.31 11.97
C CYS A 61 -9.98 -0.47 11.83
N GLY A 62 -8.97 -0.23 12.67
CA GLY A 62 -7.70 -0.95 12.65
C GLY A 62 -6.73 -0.60 11.51
N ASN A 63 -7.16 0.17 10.51
CA ASN A 63 -6.31 0.50 9.37
C ASN A 63 -5.16 1.42 9.78
N ASN A 64 -3.94 1.04 9.39
CA ASN A 64 -2.75 1.86 9.61
C ASN A 64 -2.64 3.00 8.58
N LEU A 65 -1.65 3.90 8.77
CA LEU A 65 -1.46 5.07 7.90
C LEU A 65 -1.26 4.68 6.44
N ARG A 66 -0.56 3.59 6.15
CA ARG A 66 -0.37 3.08 4.80
C ARG A 66 -1.71 2.74 4.15
N ALA A 67 -2.52 1.93 4.80
CA ALA A 67 -3.85 1.56 4.34
C ALA A 67 -4.78 2.78 4.20
N MET A 68 -4.70 3.73 5.14
CA MET A 68 -5.44 4.99 5.05
C MET A 68 -5.02 5.83 3.85
N THR A 69 -3.72 5.86 3.51
CA THR A 69 -3.22 6.58 2.33
C THR A 69 -3.67 5.94 1.03
N LEU A 70 -3.67 4.61 0.97
CA LEU A 70 -4.20 3.85 -0.17
C LEU A 70 -5.70 4.10 -0.36
N ALA A 71 -6.48 4.10 0.72
CA ALA A 71 -7.90 4.44 0.69
C ALA A 71 -8.16 5.86 0.18
N ALA A 72 -7.35 6.83 0.62
CA ALA A 72 -7.44 8.22 0.15
C ALA A 72 -7.10 8.33 -1.35
N ALA A 73 -6.12 7.58 -1.85
CA ALA A 73 -5.79 7.54 -3.27
C ALA A 73 -6.96 7.01 -4.10
N ILE A 74 -7.58 5.93 -3.67
CA ILE A 74 -8.77 5.35 -4.33
C ILE A 74 -9.92 6.35 -4.33
N SER A 75 -10.30 6.89 -3.16
CA SER A 75 -11.41 7.86 -3.06
C SER A 75 -11.19 9.09 -3.96
N ARG A 76 -9.95 9.61 -4.03
CA ARG A 76 -9.61 10.74 -4.91
C ARG A 76 -9.76 10.40 -6.39
N ALA A 77 -9.30 9.24 -6.83
CA ALA A 77 -9.40 8.82 -8.23
C ALA A 77 -10.86 8.70 -8.70
N PHE A 78 -11.76 8.34 -7.79
CA PHE A 78 -13.20 8.25 -8.07
C PHE A 78 -13.98 9.51 -7.63
N HIS A 79 -13.30 10.64 -7.40
CA HIS A 79 -13.89 11.93 -7.03
C HIS A 79 -14.86 11.86 -5.83
N HIS A 80 -14.57 10.96 -4.89
CA HIS A 80 -15.39 10.76 -3.69
C HIS A 80 -14.79 11.51 -2.50
N ALA A 81 -15.58 12.41 -1.91
CA ALA A 81 -15.13 13.24 -0.79
C ALA A 81 -15.18 12.52 0.58
N GLY A 82 -15.95 11.43 0.67
CA GLY A 82 -16.12 10.66 1.91
C GLY A 82 -15.10 9.54 2.10
N PRO A 83 -15.23 8.76 3.18
CA PRO A 83 -14.39 7.62 3.44
C PRO A 83 -14.61 6.48 2.43
N LEU A 84 -13.57 5.67 2.17
CA LEU A 84 -13.61 4.56 1.22
C LEU A 84 -14.75 3.57 1.49
N ARG A 85 -15.08 3.34 2.76
CA ARG A 85 -16.20 2.47 3.13
C ARG A 85 -17.54 2.97 2.56
N GLU A 86 -17.72 4.27 2.50
CA GLU A 86 -18.92 4.89 1.90
C GLU A 86 -18.92 4.73 0.38
N LEU A 87 -17.78 4.98 -0.30
CA LEU A 87 -17.62 4.72 -1.73
C LEU A 87 -17.99 3.27 -2.08
N CYS A 88 -17.47 2.29 -1.35
CA CYS A 88 -17.77 0.87 -1.57
C CYS A 88 -19.25 0.52 -1.33
N ARG A 89 -19.94 1.23 -0.44
CA ARG A 89 -21.33 0.90 -0.07
C ARG A 89 -22.36 1.58 -0.95
N SER A 90 -22.13 2.83 -1.34
CA SER A 90 -23.18 3.70 -1.90
C SER A 90 -22.95 4.15 -3.34
N ASN A 91 -21.71 4.07 -3.86
CA ASN A 91 -21.45 4.49 -5.23
C ASN A 91 -21.79 3.36 -6.21
N ALA A 92 -22.89 3.52 -6.95
CA ALA A 92 -23.37 2.48 -7.87
C ALA A 92 -22.34 2.14 -8.95
N HIS A 93 -21.66 3.14 -9.54
CA HIS A 93 -20.65 2.91 -10.55
C HIS A 93 -19.46 2.11 -10.00
N PHE A 94 -18.90 2.54 -8.85
CA PHE A 94 -17.77 1.86 -8.24
C PHE A 94 -18.09 0.39 -7.90
N ARG A 95 -19.30 0.10 -7.50
CA ARG A 95 -19.77 -1.25 -7.15
C ARG A 95 -19.86 -2.21 -8.33
N GLU A 96 -20.00 -1.70 -9.55
CA GLU A 96 -20.04 -2.51 -10.77
C GLU A 96 -18.64 -2.86 -11.31
N LEU A 97 -17.58 -2.25 -10.77
CA LEU A 97 -16.22 -2.49 -11.22
C LEU A 97 -15.65 -3.78 -10.61
N HIS A 98 -14.93 -4.55 -11.43
CA HIS A 98 -14.15 -5.68 -10.95
C HIS A 98 -12.88 -5.19 -10.27
N LEU A 99 -12.79 -5.43 -8.96
CA LEU A 99 -11.62 -5.13 -8.14
C LEU A 99 -10.86 -6.42 -7.84
N LEU A 100 -9.65 -6.50 -8.38
CA LEU A 100 -8.68 -7.56 -8.07
C LEU A 100 -7.74 -7.06 -6.97
N GLU A 101 -7.83 -7.67 -5.80
CA GLU A 101 -6.89 -7.48 -4.70
C GLU A 101 -5.82 -8.56 -4.74
N ILE A 102 -4.56 -8.17 -4.89
CA ILE A 102 -3.42 -9.10 -4.92
C ILE A 102 -2.71 -9.04 -3.58
N ASN A 103 -2.71 -10.14 -2.88
CA ASN A 103 -2.39 -10.25 -1.46
C ASN A 103 -3.30 -9.35 -0.61
N SER A 104 -3.45 -9.68 0.65
CA SER A 104 -4.33 -8.89 1.52
C SER A 104 -3.75 -7.49 1.76
N ALA A 105 -4.53 -6.45 1.50
CA ALA A 105 -4.22 -5.07 1.88
C ALA A 105 -4.54 -4.80 3.37
N GLY A 106 -4.37 -5.78 4.23
CA GLY A 106 -4.66 -5.69 5.65
C GLY A 106 -6.15 -5.50 5.92
N GLU A 107 -6.50 -4.60 6.83
CA GLU A 107 -7.89 -4.33 7.20
C GLU A 107 -8.74 -3.73 6.06
N LEU A 108 -8.13 -3.21 4.97
CA LEU A 108 -8.85 -2.77 3.78
C LEU A 108 -9.59 -3.90 3.08
N THR A 109 -9.05 -5.12 3.13
CA THR A 109 -9.71 -6.32 2.58
C THR A 109 -11.15 -6.46 3.07
N SER A 110 -11.40 -6.13 4.34
CA SER A 110 -12.76 -6.18 4.93
C SER A 110 -13.72 -5.16 4.29
N VAL A 111 -13.19 -4.05 3.79
CA VAL A 111 -13.96 -3.01 3.08
C VAL A 111 -14.23 -3.45 1.64
N PHE A 112 -13.23 -3.98 0.94
CA PHE A 112 -13.37 -4.45 -0.44
C PHE A 112 -14.32 -5.65 -0.56
N LYS A 113 -14.36 -6.55 0.44
CA LYS A 113 -15.31 -7.67 0.50
C LYS A 113 -16.79 -7.26 0.46
N GLN A 114 -17.10 -5.97 0.63
CA GLN A 114 -18.48 -5.44 0.47
C GLN A 114 -18.85 -5.19 -1.01
N LEU A 115 -17.86 -5.23 -1.91
CA LEU A 115 -18.10 -5.08 -3.36
C LEU A 115 -18.55 -6.41 -3.97
N PRO A 116 -19.56 -6.42 -4.84
CA PRO A 116 -20.06 -7.65 -5.45
C PRO A 116 -19.05 -8.31 -6.39
N HIS A 117 -18.13 -7.55 -6.96
CA HIS A 117 -17.12 -8.01 -7.92
C HIS A 117 -15.69 -7.88 -7.36
N HIS A 118 -15.50 -8.15 -6.07
CA HIS A 118 -14.18 -8.22 -5.44
C HIS A 118 -13.62 -9.63 -5.54
N SER A 119 -12.36 -9.72 -5.95
CA SER A 119 -11.59 -10.96 -5.95
C SER A 119 -10.29 -10.75 -5.18
N LEU A 120 -10.05 -11.59 -4.18
CA LEU A 120 -8.77 -11.64 -3.45
C LEU A 120 -7.99 -12.86 -3.92
N VAL A 121 -6.78 -12.64 -4.37
CA VAL A 121 -5.84 -13.67 -4.79
C VAL A 121 -4.51 -13.50 -4.05
N SER A 122 -3.78 -14.59 -3.86
CA SER A 122 -2.51 -14.56 -3.11
C SER A 122 -1.51 -15.54 -3.68
N PHE A 123 -0.23 -15.23 -3.54
CA PHE A 123 0.86 -16.15 -3.79
C PHE A 123 0.79 -17.32 -2.76
N PRO A 124 1.16 -18.57 -3.11
CA PRO A 124 1.74 -18.99 -4.41
C PRO A 124 0.71 -19.36 -5.48
N GLU A 125 -0.58 -19.45 -5.16
CA GLU A 125 -1.63 -19.87 -6.11
C GLU A 125 -1.81 -18.85 -7.25
N PHE A 126 -1.40 -17.59 -7.01
CA PHE A 126 -1.47 -16.53 -7.98
C PHE A 126 -0.14 -15.76 -8.05
N ASP A 127 0.61 -15.95 -9.13
CA ASP A 127 1.85 -15.23 -9.39
C ASP A 127 1.58 -13.92 -10.13
N MET A 128 1.90 -12.79 -9.51
CA MET A 128 1.75 -11.46 -10.09
C MET A 128 2.62 -11.24 -11.34
N GLN A 129 3.70 -12.03 -11.52
CA GLN A 129 4.59 -11.94 -12.66
C GLN A 129 4.03 -12.67 -13.89
N GLN A 130 3.06 -13.56 -13.70
CA GLN A 130 2.42 -14.35 -14.75
C GLN A 130 0.97 -14.63 -14.39
N MET A 131 0.13 -13.61 -14.50
CA MET A 131 -1.29 -13.71 -14.12
C MET A 131 -2.08 -14.56 -15.11
N ASN A 132 -2.73 -15.61 -14.60
CA ASN A 132 -3.64 -16.42 -15.40
C ASN A 132 -5.01 -15.74 -15.55
N LEU A 133 -5.00 -14.52 -16.10
CA LEU A 133 -6.18 -13.71 -16.38
C LEU A 133 -6.12 -13.21 -17.83
N PRO A 134 -7.27 -13.07 -18.51
CA PRO A 134 -7.32 -12.48 -19.85
C PRO A 134 -6.84 -11.02 -19.85
N ASP A 135 -6.36 -10.57 -21.00
CA ASP A 135 -6.11 -9.14 -21.23
C ASP A 135 -7.40 -8.35 -21.01
N GLU A 136 -7.27 -7.15 -20.47
CA GLU A 136 -8.38 -6.20 -20.29
C GLU A 136 -9.60 -6.79 -19.57
N SER A 137 -9.37 -7.55 -18.49
CA SER A 137 -10.40 -8.29 -17.77
C SER A 137 -10.87 -7.63 -16.46
N VAL A 138 -10.08 -6.72 -15.88
CA VAL A 138 -10.39 -6.06 -14.60
C VAL A 138 -10.29 -4.54 -14.71
N GLU A 139 -11.08 -3.82 -13.93
CA GLU A 139 -11.07 -2.35 -13.90
C GLU A 139 -10.11 -1.79 -12.84
N ILE A 140 -9.97 -2.48 -11.72
CA ILE A 140 -9.19 -2.00 -10.59
C ILE A 140 -8.28 -3.13 -10.10
N ILE A 141 -7.00 -2.81 -9.91
CA ILE A 141 -6.05 -3.67 -9.19
C ILE A 141 -5.59 -2.92 -7.93
N VAL A 142 -5.58 -3.63 -6.80
CA VAL A 142 -5.06 -3.11 -5.52
C VAL A 142 -4.08 -4.11 -4.94
N HIS A 143 -2.91 -3.63 -4.50
CA HIS A 143 -2.01 -4.40 -3.64
C HIS A 143 -1.29 -3.48 -2.65
N SER A 144 -0.78 -4.04 -1.58
CA SER A 144 -0.10 -3.29 -0.53
C SER A 144 1.05 -4.10 0.03
N ASP A 145 2.25 -3.51 0.05
CA ASP A 145 3.48 -4.17 0.48
C ASP A 145 3.63 -5.58 -0.12
N THR A 146 3.62 -5.62 -1.44
CA THR A 146 3.72 -6.86 -2.22
C THR A 146 4.89 -6.80 -3.19
N LEU A 147 5.04 -5.67 -3.89
CA LEU A 147 5.95 -5.56 -5.02
C LEU A 147 7.42 -5.69 -4.62
N GLU A 148 7.76 -5.31 -3.38
CA GLU A 148 9.10 -5.44 -2.83
C GLU A 148 9.56 -6.89 -2.64
N HIS A 149 8.62 -7.83 -2.60
CA HIS A 149 8.88 -9.27 -2.47
C HIS A 149 8.98 -9.99 -3.81
N ILE A 150 8.65 -9.33 -4.91
CA ILE A 150 8.60 -9.92 -6.24
C ILE A 150 9.99 -9.85 -6.89
N PRO A 151 10.52 -10.98 -7.41
CA PRO A 151 11.83 -11.02 -8.07
C PRO A 151 11.94 -10.06 -9.25
N GLU A 152 10.89 -10.01 -10.10
CA GLU A 152 10.85 -9.17 -11.30
C GLU A 152 9.68 -8.16 -11.22
N PRO A 153 9.81 -7.07 -10.42
CA PRO A 153 8.70 -6.15 -10.16
C PRO A 153 8.20 -5.44 -11.42
N LEU A 154 9.09 -5.14 -12.36
CA LEU A 154 8.72 -4.55 -13.64
C LEU A 154 7.83 -5.49 -14.48
N GLN A 155 8.08 -6.80 -14.44
CA GLN A 155 7.24 -7.78 -15.10
C GLN A 155 5.85 -7.87 -14.44
N ALA A 156 5.80 -7.83 -13.12
CA ALA A 156 4.54 -7.79 -12.37
C ALA A 156 3.69 -6.55 -12.73
N LEU A 157 4.32 -5.39 -12.82
CA LEU A 157 3.64 -4.15 -13.26
C LEU A 157 3.14 -4.24 -14.71
N ARG A 158 3.89 -4.88 -15.61
CA ARG A 158 3.44 -5.13 -17.00
C ARG A 158 2.24 -6.06 -17.04
N GLU A 159 2.21 -7.10 -16.22
CA GLU A 159 1.05 -7.99 -16.09
C GLU A 159 -0.16 -7.25 -15.52
N CYS A 160 0.01 -6.42 -14.48
CA CYS A 160 -1.07 -5.53 -14.00
C CYS A 160 -1.63 -4.69 -15.14
N ARG A 161 -0.74 -4.06 -15.93
CA ARG A 161 -1.17 -3.25 -17.07
C ARG A 161 -1.86 -4.09 -18.14
N ARG A 162 -1.41 -5.31 -18.42
CA ARG A 162 -2.02 -6.21 -19.42
C ARG A 162 -3.46 -6.54 -19.05
N VAL A 163 -3.69 -6.97 -17.80
CA VAL A 163 -5.02 -7.43 -17.35
C VAL A 163 -5.99 -6.28 -17.05
N LEU A 164 -5.49 -5.05 -16.79
CA LEU A 164 -6.34 -3.88 -16.65
C LEU A 164 -7.01 -3.53 -17.97
N LYS A 165 -8.29 -3.18 -17.93
CA LYS A 165 -9.03 -2.58 -19.04
C LYS A 165 -8.46 -1.20 -19.38
N LYS A 166 -8.74 -0.69 -20.57
CA LYS A 166 -8.40 0.69 -20.95
C LYS A 166 -9.08 1.67 -19.98
N GLY A 167 -8.32 2.61 -19.47
CA GLY A 167 -8.76 3.52 -18.39
C GLY A 167 -8.89 2.85 -17.03
N GLY A 168 -8.44 1.61 -16.87
CA GLY A 168 -8.42 0.91 -15.59
C GLY A 168 -7.31 1.42 -14.66
N HIS A 169 -7.45 1.16 -13.38
CA HIS A 169 -6.68 1.77 -12.30
C HIS A 169 -5.86 0.73 -11.53
N LEU A 170 -4.58 1.03 -11.32
CA LEU A 170 -3.71 0.33 -10.39
C LEU A 170 -3.48 1.21 -9.16
N PHE A 171 -3.75 0.69 -7.97
CA PHE A 171 -3.47 1.35 -6.69
C PHE A 171 -2.56 0.47 -5.85
N TYR A 172 -1.45 1.03 -5.36
CA TYR A 172 -0.60 0.26 -4.47
C TYR A 172 0.27 1.10 -3.54
N THR A 173 0.84 0.43 -2.54
CA THR A 173 1.89 0.95 -1.66
C THR A 173 3.06 0.00 -1.62
N VAL A 174 4.24 0.54 -1.34
CA VAL A 174 5.47 -0.18 -1.01
C VAL A 174 6.13 0.48 0.19
N PRO A 175 6.88 -0.25 1.01
CA PRO A 175 7.77 0.34 1.99
C PRO A 175 8.84 1.17 1.27
N MET A 176 8.92 2.47 1.58
CA MET A 176 9.79 3.39 0.85
C MET A 176 10.68 4.17 1.80
N VAL A 177 11.96 4.26 1.45
CA VAL A 177 12.93 5.13 2.12
C VAL A 177 13.20 6.35 1.24
N VAL A 178 12.54 7.47 1.53
CA VAL A 178 12.52 8.67 0.66
C VAL A 178 13.91 9.30 0.44
N GLY A 179 14.82 9.15 1.39
CA GLY A 179 16.18 9.65 1.26
C GLY A 179 17.10 8.84 0.33
N ARG A 180 16.58 7.79 -0.32
CA ARG A 180 17.36 6.85 -1.14
C ARG A 180 16.72 6.66 -2.51
N LEU A 181 17.47 6.07 -3.43
CA LEU A 181 16.95 5.55 -4.69
C LEU A 181 16.65 4.06 -4.55
N THR A 182 15.70 3.59 -5.37
CA THR A 182 15.33 2.17 -5.48
C THR A 182 16.53 1.32 -5.87
N ARG A 183 16.71 0.19 -5.20
CA ARG A 183 17.79 -0.76 -5.53
C ARG A 183 17.32 -2.21 -5.40
N SER A 184 17.85 -3.07 -6.26
CA SER A 184 17.71 -4.51 -6.11
C SER A 184 18.56 -5.01 -4.94
N ARG A 185 18.07 -6.01 -4.23
CA ARG A 185 18.86 -6.74 -3.21
C ARG A 185 19.65 -7.92 -3.77
N THR A 186 19.72 -8.07 -5.10
CA THR A 186 20.54 -9.12 -5.73
C THR A 186 21.99 -9.01 -5.27
N GLY A 187 22.53 -10.09 -4.71
CA GLY A 187 23.90 -10.13 -4.19
C GLY A 187 24.07 -9.56 -2.76
N LEU A 188 23.03 -9.05 -2.14
CA LEU A 188 23.02 -8.64 -0.73
C LEU A 188 22.56 -9.80 0.17
N PRO A 189 22.91 -9.79 1.47
CA PRO A 189 22.35 -10.74 2.42
C PRO A 189 20.80 -10.70 2.40
N PRO A 190 20.14 -11.87 2.58
CA PRO A 190 18.69 -11.92 2.64
C PRO A 190 18.14 -11.01 3.73
N SER A 191 17.12 -10.22 3.41
CA SER A 191 16.37 -9.40 4.35
C SER A 191 14.91 -9.81 4.35
N TYR A 192 14.31 -9.80 5.51
CA TYR A 192 12.91 -10.17 5.71
C TYR A 192 12.25 -9.11 6.59
N HIS A 193 11.12 -8.59 6.16
CA HIS A 193 10.26 -7.80 7.03
C HIS A 193 8.87 -8.43 7.11
N GLY A 194 8.19 -8.24 8.24
CA GLY A 194 6.97 -8.94 8.59
C GLY A 194 7.20 -9.94 9.71
N THR A 195 6.27 -10.86 9.92
CA THR A 195 6.33 -11.81 11.03
C THR A 195 7.45 -12.83 10.81
N ARG A 196 8.47 -12.84 11.67
CA ARG A 196 9.46 -13.92 11.77
C ARG A 196 8.82 -15.20 12.36
N ALA A 197 7.74 -15.71 11.78
CA ALA A 197 7.25 -17.03 12.17
C ALA A 197 8.28 -18.05 11.70
N ALA A 198 8.73 -18.93 12.60
CA ALA A 198 9.60 -20.05 12.29
C ALA A 198 8.92 -20.90 11.20
N GLY A 199 9.51 -20.97 10.00
CA GLY A 199 8.91 -21.61 8.82
C GLY A 199 8.35 -20.62 7.81
N ALA A 200 8.67 -19.32 7.92
CA ALA A 200 8.32 -18.35 6.90
C ALA A 200 8.85 -18.81 5.55
N VAL A 201 7.94 -19.07 4.65
CA VAL A 201 8.17 -19.31 3.23
C VAL A 201 8.96 -18.12 2.68
N ASP A 202 9.71 -18.28 1.63
CA ASP A 202 10.57 -17.27 1.00
C ASP A 202 9.79 -16.00 0.54
N ASP A 203 8.48 -16.00 0.69
CA ASP A 203 7.51 -14.96 0.31
C ASP A 203 7.73 -13.61 0.99
N TYR A 204 8.33 -13.57 2.18
CA TYR A 204 8.62 -12.33 2.90
C TYR A 204 10.04 -11.80 2.67
N ARG A 205 10.78 -12.44 1.76
CA ARG A 205 12.10 -11.95 1.38
C ARG A 205 11.97 -10.69 0.56
N VAL A 206 12.69 -9.63 0.99
CA VAL A 206 12.76 -8.39 0.25
C VAL A 206 13.70 -8.55 -0.95
N GLN A 207 13.18 -8.38 -2.15
CA GLN A 207 13.92 -8.42 -3.42
C GLN A 207 14.33 -7.02 -3.87
N THR A 208 13.50 -6.01 -3.56
CA THR A 208 13.70 -4.61 -3.92
C THR A 208 13.51 -3.70 -2.72
N GLU A 209 14.49 -2.84 -2.45
CA GLU A 209 14.37 -1.72 -1.52
C GLU A 209 13.93 -0.49 -2.32
N TYR A 210 12.71 -0.04 -2.08
CA TYR A 210 12.16 1.12 -2.77
C TYR A 210 12.63 2.44 -2.17
N GLY A 211 12.99 3.37 -3.04
CA GLY A 211 13.39 4.74 -2.74
C GLY A 211 12.47 5.77 -3.36
N ALA A 212 12.89 7.02 -3.40
CA ALA A 212 12.10 8.16 -3.88
C ALA A 212 11.68 8.05 -5.36
N ASP A 213 12.34 7.24 -6.15
CA ASP A 213 12.12 7.00 -7.58
C ASP A 213 11.23 5.79 -7.89
N PHE A 214 10.59 5.20 -6.89
CA PHE A 214 9.73 4.00 -6.99
C PHE A 214 8.65 4.09 -8.08
N TRP A 215 8.20 5.29 -8.43
CA TRP A 215 7.23 5.56 -9.48
C TRP A 215 7.78 5.42 -10.91
N CYS A 216 9.10 5.42 -11.09
CA CYS A 216 9.73 5.31 -12.41
C CYS A 216 9.45 3.97 -13.08
N GLU A 217 9.37 2.87 -12.30
CA GLU A 217 9.05 1.54 -12.82
C GLU A 217 7.63 1.49 -13.43
N VAL A 218 6.70 2.28 -12.91
CA VAL A 218 5.32 2.35 -13.42
C VAL A 218 5.29 2.87 -14.85
N PHE A 219 6.01 3.96 -15.15
CA PHE A 219 6.16 4.45 -16.51
C PHE A 219 6.93 3.48 -17.40
N THR A 220 7.97 2.82 -16.86
CA THR A 220 8.72 1.79 -17.60
C THR A 220 7.86 0.58 -17.93
N ALA A 221 6.85 0.26 -17.11
CA ALA A 221 5.85 -0.77 -17.39
C ALA A 221 4.82 -0.34 -18.45
N GLY A 222 4.81 0.95 -18.85
CA GLY A 222 3.99 1.50 -19.94
C GLY A 222 2.71 2.19 -19.49
N PHE A 223 2.49 2.42 -18.18
CA PHE A 223 1.39 3.27 -17.72
C PHE A 223 1.59 4.71 -18.19
N GLN A 224 0.49 5.40 -18.48
CA GLN A 224 0.55 6.74 -19.08
C GLN A 224 0.50 7.85 -18.03
N GLU A 225 -0.20 7.60 -16.92
CA GLU A 225 -0.38 8.56 -15.84
C GLU A 225 -0.06 7.92 -14.49
N VAL A 226 0.62 8.69 -13.65
CA VAL A 226 0.93 8.31 -12.26
C VAL A 226 0.61 9.48 -11.36
N ALA A 227 -0.23 9.25 -10.35
CA ALA A 227 -0.51 10.19 -9.27
C ALA A 227 0.00 9.63 -7.94
N LEU A 228 0.65 10.48 -7.15
CA LEU A 228 1.11 10.17 -5.81
C LEU A 228 0.17 10.80 -4.79
N THR A 229 -0.29 10.01 -3.84
CA THR A 229 -1.08 10.49 -2.69
C THR A 229 -0.30 10.26 -1.41
N SER A 230 -0.15 11.29 -0.59
CA SER A 230 0.38 11.19 0.76
C SER A 230 -0.55 11.91 1.74
N LEU A 231 -0.79 11.33 2.90
CA LEU A 231 -1.53 11.94 4.01
C LEU A 231 -0.58 12.61 4.99
N ILE A 232 0.54 11.98 5.26
CA ILE A 232 1.61 12.47 6.15
C ILE A 232 2.94 12.18 5.48
N PHE A 233 3.39 13.08 4.62
CA PHE A 233 4.68 12.92 3.93
C PHE A 233 5.86 13.07 4.91
N PRO A 234 6.91 12.22 4.83
CA PRO A 234 7.12 11.10 3.89
C PRO A 234 6.62 9.74 4.41
N ALA A 235 5.91 9.70 5.52
CA ALA A 235 5.57 8.47 6.22
C ALA A 235 4.75 7.47 5.38
N SER A 236 3.89 7.96 4.50
CA SER A 236 3.13 7.07 3.62
C SER A 236 2.84 7.73 2.29
N VAL A 237 3.10 6.99 1.22
CA VAL A 237 2.77 7.38 -0.15
C VAL A 237 2.09 6.21 -0.84
N ALA A 238 0.99 6.48 -1.53
CA ALA A 238 0.32 5.52 -2.40
C ALA A 238 0.44 5.96 -3.85
N ILE A 239 0.64 4.99 -4.74
CA ILE A 239 0.58 5.17 -6.19
C ILE A 239 -0.84 4.90 -6.68
N HIS A 240 -1.27 5.73 -7.62
CA HIS A 240 -2.37 5.50 -8.53
C HIS A 240 -1.85 5.64 -9.95
N ALA A 241 -1.96 4.58 -10.75
CA ALA A 241 -1.59 4.59 -12.16
C ALA A 241 -2.80 4.22 -13.03
N THR A 242 -2.91 4.85 -14.21
CA THR A 242 -3.98 4.61 -15.17
C THR A 242 -3.41 4.01 -16.47
N LYS A 243 -4.08 2.95 -16.98
CA LYS A 243 -3.75 2.30 -18.25
C LYS A 243 -4.24 3.08 -19.44
#